data_61be2a75731246b0cd4333427e6b9a45
#
_entry.id   61be2a75731246b0cd4333427e6b9a45
#
_cell.length_a   1.000
_cell.length_b   1.000
_cell.length_c   1.000
_cell.angle_alpha   90.00
_cell.angle_beta   90.00
_cell.angle_gamma   90.00
#
_symmetry.space_group_name_H-M   'P 1'
#
loop_
_entity.id
_entity.type
_entity.pdbx_description
1 polymer ?
#
loop_
_entity_poly.entity_id
_entity_poly.type
_entity_poly.pdbx_seq_one_letter_code
_entity_poly.pdbx_strand_id
1 'polypeptide(L)'
;MELIRRLFTAALVAGVLSGTAASVVQQATTVPLILEAEKYEVVTPPPAPAVAAPGAAAPAAAESHHHGPVREVGEGVPTTLDEAMQRIGLTIASNLLTGVAYALLLSAAMLLAGRPVDARRGLVWGAGGFVAVSLAPSFGLPPELPGMAGADLELRQLWWLAAAAGAGVGMAALAFARNRLVIAAAVLATALPHLVGAPHPESAEGAVPPELAAHFVTASLGSAALFWAILGAVCGWLISGLVGEAEHRPALRVQPGAR
;
A
#
# COMPACT_ATOMS: atom_id res chain seq x y z
N MET A 1 9.79 -11.88 -26.08
CA MET A 1 9.49 -12.94 -25.08
C MET A 1 10.52 -12.95 -23.95
N GLU A 2 11.83 -12.97 -24.27
CA GLU A 2 12.92 -13.03 -23.26
C GLU A 2 12.94 -11.85 -22.28
N LEU A 3 12.80 -10.61 -22.79
CA LEU A 3 12.76 -9.41 -21.94
C LEU A 3 11.59 -9.45 -20.95
N ILE A 4 10.40 -9.82 -21.41
CA ILE A 4 9.21 -9.90 -20.56
C ILE A 4 9.41 -10.95 -19.46
N ARG A 5 9.92 -12.13 -19.80
CA ARG A 5 10.20 -13.19 -18.82
C ARG A 5 11.18 -12.70 -17.75
N ARG A 6 12.27 -12.06 -18.15
CA ARG A 6 13.29 -11.53 -17.24
C ARG A 6 12.74 -10.44 -16.33
N LEU A 7 11.89 -9.54 -16.86
CA LEU A 7 11.21 -8.53 -16.05
C LEU A 7 10.30 -9.13 -15.00
N PHE A 8 9.49 -10.11 -15.39
CA PHE A 8 8.65 -10.82 -14.43
C PHE A 8 9.47 -11.52 -13.36
N THR A 9 10.58 -12.16 -13.73
CA THR A 9 11.48 -12.80 -12.76
C THR A 9 12.10 -11.76 -11.82
N ALA A 10 12.56 -10.63 -12.35
CA ALA A 10 13.12 -9.55 -11.54
C ALA A 10 12.08 -8.96 -10.56
N ALA A 11 10.86 -8.72 -11.04
CA ALA A 11 9.77 -8.23 -10.20
C ALA A 11 9.36 -9.25 -9.13
N LEU A 12 9.33 -10.54 -9.46
CA LEU A 12 9.05 -11.61 -8.51
C LEU A 12 10.10 -11.65 -7.40
N VAL A 13 11.39 -11.63 -7.77
CA VAL A 13 12.50 -11.65 -6.79
C VAL A 13 12.46 -10.39 -5.91
N ALA A 14 12.31 -9.21 -6.50
CA ALA A 14 12.26 -7.97 -5.75
C ALA A 14 11.04 -7.92 -4.81
N GLY A 15 9.87 -8.36 -5.30
CA GLY A 15 8.64 -8.40 -4.52
C GLY A 15 8.71 -9.38 -3.35
N VAL A 16 9.25 -10.58 -3.57
CA VAL A 16 9.45 -11.59 -2.52
C VAL A 16 10.42 -11.08 -1.46
N LEU A 17 11.55 -10.51 -1.85
CA LEU A 17 12.54 -9.98 -0.90
C LEU A 17 11.97 -8.84 -0.05
N SER A 18 11.32 -7.86 -0.69
CA SER A 18 10.73 -6.71 0.03
C SER A 18 9.54 -7.13 0.89
N GLY A 19 8.66 -8.02 0.38
CA GLY A 19 7.52 -8.54 1.13
C GLY A 19 7.94 -9.37 2.34
N THR A 20 8.98 -10.21 2.20
CA THR A 20 9.54 -10.97 3.33
C THR A 20 10.15 -10.03 4.38
N ALA A 21 10.94 -9.04 3.96
CA ALA A 21 11.51 -8.06 4.87
C ALA A 21 10.42 -7.27 5.62
N ALA A 22 9.38 -6.82 4.91
CA ALA A 22 8.23 -6.16 5.52
C ALA A 22 7.54 -7.07 6.54
N SER A 23 7.30 -8.35 6.20
CA SER A 23 6.66 -9.31 7.11
C SER A 23 7.46 -9.48 8.40
N VAL A 24 8.78 -9.61 8.32
CA VAL A 24 9.65 -9.76 9.51
C VAL A 24 9.55 -8.50 10.40
N VAL A 25 9.63 -7.31 9.80
CA VAL A 25 9.55 -6.04 10.55
C VAL A 25 8.16 -5.86 11.17
N GLN A 26 7.10 -6.16 10.44
CA GLN A 26 5.72 -6.05 10.93
C GLN A 26 5.47 -6.97 12.12
N GLN A 27 6.00 -8.20 12.13
CA GLN A 27 5.88 -9.11 13.27
C GLN A 27 6.51 -8.53 14.54
N ALA A 28 7.56 -7.74 14.41
CA ALA A 28 8.24 -7.12 15.54
C ALA A 28 7.68 -5.75 15.94
N THR A 29 6.96 -5.07 15.04
CA THR A 29 6.54 -3.66 15.24
C THR A 29 5.04 -3.46 15.23
N THR A 30 4.36 -3.72 14.12
CA THR A 30 2.94 -3.41 13.95
C THR A 30 2.03 -4.50 14.53
N VAL A 31 2.39 -5.77 14.43
CA VAL A 31 1.57 -6.87 14.94
C VAL A 31 1.32 -6.78 16.45
N PRO A 32 2.31 -6.50 17.31
CA PRO A 32 2.05 -6.32 18.75
C PRO A 32 1.07 -5.19 19.04
N LEU A 33 1.12 -4.10 18.27
CA LEU A 33 0.21 -2.96 18.43
C LEU A 33 -1.22 -3.29 18.00
N ILE A 34 -1.38 -4.11 16.96
CA ILE A 34 -2.69 -4.61 16.51
C ILE A 34 -3.30 -5.50 17.60
N LEU A 35 -2.52 -6.46 18.11
CA LEU A 35 -3.00 -7.35 19.19
C LEU A 35 -3.35 -6.58 20.48
N GLU A 36 -2.64 -5.50 20.78
CA GLU A 36 -2.99 -4.61 21.89
C GLU A 36 -4.32 -3.88 21.63
N ALA A 37 -4.52 -3.38 20.38
CA ALA A 37 -5.73 -2.66 20.01
C ALA A 37 -6.97 -3.56 20.01
N GLU A 38 -6.85 -4.82 19.64
CA GLU A 38 -7.94 -5.80 19.65
C GLU A 38 -8.57 -5.96 21.06
N LYS A 39 -7.83 -5.69 22.14
CA LYS A 39 -8.37 -5.70 23.50
C LYS A 39 -9.40 -4.60 23.73
N TYR A 40 -9.34 -3.52 23.00
CA TYR A 40 -10.29 -2.40 23.10
C TYR A 40 -11.55 -2.63 22.27
N GLU A 41 -11.54 -3.50 21.24
CA GLU A 41 -12.75 -3.87 20.48
C GLU A 41 -13.77 -4.62 21.35
N VAL A 42 -13.30 -5.43 22.30
CA VAL A 42 -14.12 -6.28 23.17
C VAL A 42 -14.95 -5.46 24.17
N VAL A 43 -14.56 -4.22 24.44
CA VAL A 43 -15.19 -3.37 25.48
C VAL A 43 -16.37 -2.55 24.93
N THR A 44 -16.54 -2.45 23.62
CA THR A 44 -17.67 -1.70 23.05
C THR A 44 -18.92 -2.58 23.00
N PRO A 45 -19.94 -2.36 23.87
CA PRO A 45 -21.18 -3.13 23.80
C PRO A 45 -21.83 -2.92 22.41
N PRO A 46 -22.47 -3.95 21.85
CA PRO A 46 -23.29 -3.75 20.64
C PRO A 46 -24.30 -2.63 20.92
N PRO A 47 -24.58 -1.74 19.95
CA PRO A 47 -25.60 -0.73 20.11
C PRO A 47 -26.89 -1.41 20.56
N ALA A 48 -27.45 -0.96 21.67
CA ALA A 48 -28.68 -1.53 22.23
C ALA A 48 -29.75 -1.55 21.12
N PRO A 49 -30.45 -2.66 20.91
CA PRO A 49 -31.50 -2.72 19.89
C PRO A 49 -32.45 -1.54 20.16
N ALA A 50 -32.63 -0.71 19.12
CA ALA A 50 -33.54 0.42 19.20
C ALA A 50 -34.91 -0.13 19.66
N VAL A 51 -35.35 0.23 20.83
CA VAL A 51 -36.66 -0.16 21.36
C VAL A 51 -37.66 0.49 20.40
N ALA A 52 -38.24 -0.30 19.52
CA ALA A 52 -39.28 0.16 18.61
C ALA A 52 -40.43 0.73 19.48
N ALA A 53 -40.68 2.02 19.37
CA ALA A 53 -41.83 2.64 19.95
C ALA A 53 -43.08 1.95 19.37
N PRO A 54 -44.05 1.52 20.17
CA PRO A 54 -45.25 0.87 19.67
C PRO A 54 -46.07 1.90 18.86
N GLY A 55 -46.14 1.75 17.55
CA GLY A 55 -47.05 2.54 16.72
C GLY A 55 -46.54 3.07 15.37
N ALA A 56 -45.32 2.78 14.91
CA ALA A 56 -44.87 3.19 13.58
C ALA A 56 -45.04 2.04 12.59
N ALA A 57 -45.90 2.23 11.59
CA ALA A 57 -46.09 1.32 10.44
C ALA A 57 -44.77 1.18 9.69
N ALA A 58 -44.38 -0.06 9.35
CA ALA A 58 -43.16 -0.42 8.64
C ALA A 58 -43.10 0.25 7.26
N PRO A 59 -42.05 0.99 6.90
CA PRO A 59 -41.70 1.24 5.52
C PRO A 59 -41.00 -0.02 4.96
N ALA A 60 -41.31 -0.28 3.69
CA ALA A 60 -40.82 -1.43 2.91
C ALA A 60 -39.29 -1.57 2.94
N ALA A 61 -38.89 -2.84 2.87
CA ALA A 61 -37.51 -3.34 2.89
C ALA A 61 -36.51 -2.43 2.14
N ALA A 62 -35.66 -1.75 2.90
CA ALA A 62 -34.36 -1.32 2.42
C ALA A 62 -33.43 -2.53 2.54
N GLU A 63 -32.82 -2.93 1.45
CA GLU A 63 -31.86 -4.03 1.37
C GLU A 63 -30.75 -3.80 2.41
N SER A 64 -30.67 -4.70 3.35
CA SER A 64 -29.61 -4.74 4.35
C SER A 64 -28.31 -5.02 3.62
N HIS A 65 -27.45 -4.02 3.47
CA HIS A 65 -26.06 -4.24 3.14
C HIS A 65 -25.49 -5.22 4.15
N HIS A 66 -25.07 -6.38 3.66
CA HIS A 66 -24.38 -7.41 4.42
C HIS A 66 -23.17 -6.78 5.13
N HIS A 67 -23.34 -6.39 6.38
CA HIS A 67 -22.23 -6.41 7.32
C HIS A 67 -21.77 -7.87 7.38
N GLY A 68 -20.49 -8.12 7.13
CA GLY A 68 -19.92 -9.45 7.30
C GLY A 68 -20.29 -10.00 8.68
N PRO A 69 -20.23 -11.32 8.89
CA PRO A 69 -20.72 -11.97 10.07
C PRO A 69 -20.25 -11.20 11.31
N VAL A 70 -21.21 -10.86 12.20
CA VAL A 70 -20.93 -10.24 13.50
C VAL A 70 -19.91 -11.15 14.18
N ARG A 71 -18.67 -10.66 14.32
CA ARG A 71 -17.59 -11.38 14.96
C ARG A 71 -17.98 -11.55 16.41
N GLU A 72 -18.08 -12.78 16.89
CA GLU A 72 -18.38 -13.04 18.30
C GLU A 72 -17.29 -12.43 19.16
N VAL A 73 -17.71 -11.88 20.29
CA VAL A 73 -16.84 -11.28 21.31
C VAL A 73 -15.76 -12.30 21.70
N GLY A 74 -14.50 -12.04 21.31
CA GLY A 74 -13.36 -12.92 21.58
C GLY A 74 -12.57 -13.40 20.37
N GLU A 75 -13.04 -13.19 19.12
CA GLU A 75 -12.33 -13.66 17.91
C GLU A 75 -11.10 -12.83 17.50
N GLY A 76 -10.79 -11.73 18.17
CA GLY A 76 -9.70 -10.84 17.81
C GLY A 76 -8.32 -11.41 18.09
N VAL A 77 -8.09 -11.94 19.28
CA VAL A 77 -6.80 -12.48 19.71
C VAL A 77 -6.72 -13.98 19.41
N PRO A 78 -5.66 -14.49 18.76
CA PRO A 78 -5.53 -15.92 18.49
C PRO A 78 -5.57 -16.71 19.80
N THR A 79 -6.56 -17.59 19.95
CA THR A 79 -6.73 -18.43 21.14
C THR A 79 -6.00 -19.76 20.99
N THR A 80 -5.70 -20.15 19.75
CA THR A 80 -5.02 -21.40 19.42
C THR A 80 -3.74 -21.14 18.62
N LEU A 81 -2.81 -22.10 18.66
CA LEU A 81 -1.59 -22.05 17.86
C LEU A 81 -1.90 -22.04 16.35
N ASP A 82 -2.95 -22.77 15.94
CA ASP A 82 -3.36 -22.86 14.54
C ASP A 82 -3.88 -21.52 14.02
N GLU A 83 -4.67 -20.78 14.79
CA GLU A 83 -5.15 -19.42 14.43
C GLU A 83 -3.98 -18.45 14.32
N ALA A 84 -3.02 -18.49 15.26
CA ALA A 84 -1.84 -17.65 15.22
C ALA A 84 -1.00 -17.94 13.95
N MET A 85 -0.78 -19.20 13.62
CA MET A 85 -0.05 -19.61 12.42
C MET A 85 -0.78 -19.21 11.15
N GLN A 86 -2.11 -19.31 11.11
CA GLN A 86 -2.92 -18.88 9.97
C GLN A 86 -2.82 -17.36 9.76
N ARG A 87 -2.93 -16.56 10.81
CA ARG A 87 -2.77 -15.08 10.73
C ARG A 87 -1.40 -14.70 10.19
N ILE A 88 -0.33 -15.29 10.72
CA ILE A 88 1.05 -15.06 10.25
C ILE A 88 1.17 -15.47 8.78
N GLY A 89 0.69 -16.63 8.40
CA GLY A 89 0.74 -17.14 7.03
C GLY A 89 0.01 -16.23 6.03
N LEU A 90 -1.20 -15.78 6.37
CA LEU A 90 -1.98 -14.85 5.54
C LEU A 90 -1.29 -13.48 5.43
N THR A 91 -0.72 -12.96 6.50
CA THR A 91 0.05 -11.70 6.48
C THR A 91 1.27 -11.81 5.56
N ILE A 92 2.04 -12.89 5.65
CA ILE A 92 3.18 -13.13 4.76
C ILE A 92 2.71 -13.23 3.31
N ALA A 93 1.68 -14.03 3.03
CA ALA A 93 1.15 -14.20 1.68
C ALA A 93 0.68 -12.86 1.07
N SER A 94 -0.04 -12.04 1.85
CA SER A 94 -0.49 -10.72 1.44
C SER A 94 0.68 -9.78 1.14
N ASN A 95 1.70 -9.75 1.99
CA ASN A 95 2.90 -8.93 1.79
C ASN A 95 3.70 -9.36 0.56
N LEU A 96 3.81 -10.67 0.29
CA LEU A 96 4.48 -11.19 -0.91
C LEU A 96 3.73 -10.80 -2.18
N LEU A 97 2.41 -10.99 -2.21
CA LEU A 97 1.56 -10.61 -3.35
C LEU A 97 1.62 -9.11 -3.61
N THR A 98 1.48 -8.30 -2.57
CA THR A 98 1.60 -6.84 -2.65
C THR A 98 2.98 -6.43 -3.12
N GLY A 99 4.03 -7.07 -2.62
CA GLY A 99 5.41 -6.85 -3.04
C GLY A 99 5.62 -7.10 -4.53
N VAL A 100 5.11 -8.22 -5.05
CA VAL A 100 5.21 -8.55 -6.48
C VAL A 100 4.41 -7.55 -7.33
N ALA A 101 3.20 -7.18 -6.89
CA ALA A 101 2.38 -6.20 -7.61
C ALA A 101 3.07 -4.84 -7.72
N TYR A 102 3.60 -4.31 -6.62
CA TYR A 102 4.33 -3.04 -6.63
C TYR A 102 5.67 -3.14 -7.36
N ALA A 103 6.36 -4.29 -7.32
CA ALA A 103 7.58 -4.50 -8.10
C ALA A 103 7.31 -4.44 -9.60
N LEU A 104 6.21 -5.04 -10.08
CA LEU A 104 5.78 -4.95 -11.48
C LEU A 104 5.47 -3.51 -11.88
N LEU A 105 4.68 -2.79 -11.08
CA LEU A 105 4.34 -1.39 -11.34
C LEU A 105 5.58 -0.50 -11.36
N LEU A 106 6.47 -0.64 -10.38
CA LEU A 106 7.69 0.16 -10.28
C LEU A 106 8.65 -0.14 -11.42
N SER A 107 8.82 -1.42 -11.78
CA SER A 107 9.65 -1.84 -12.93
C SER A 107 9.09 -1.30 -14.25
N ALA A 108 7.77 -1.34 -14.44
CA ALA A 108 7.13 -0.75 -15.61
C ALA A 108 7.37 0.76 -15.68
N ALA A 109 7.21 1.48 -14.56
CA ALA A 109 7.46 2.91 -14.49
C ALA A 109 8.93 3.27 -14.80
N MET A 110 9.89 2.51 -14.27
CA MET A 110 11.32 2.67 -14.56
C MET A 110 11.62 2.51 -16.06
N LEU A 111 11.03 1.49 -16.70
CA LEU A 111 11.22 1.24 -18.15
C LEU A 111 10.58 2.31 -19.01
N LEU A 112 9.34 2.73 -18.69
CA LEU A 112 8.64 3.80 -19.40
C LEU A 112 9.37 5.13 -19.30
N ALA A 113 10.09 5.37 -18.21
CA ALA A 113 10.93 6.57 -18.04
C ALA A 113 12.13 6.60 -19.02
N GLY A 114 12.52 5.46 -19.60
CA GLY A 114 13.59 5.36 -20.61
C GLY A 114 14.96 5.84 -20.14
N ARG A 115 15.20 5.90 -18.83
CA ARG A 115 16.48 6.34 -18.26
C ARG A 115 17.24 5.16 -17.68
N PRO A 116 18.58 5.15 -17.73
CA PRO A 116 19.37 4.12 -17.07
C PRO A 116 19.02 4.04 -15.59
N VAL A 117 18.77 2.84 -15.11
CA VAL A 117 18.44 2.56 -13.69
C VAL A 117 19.51 1.64 -13.12
N ASP A 118 19.94 1.92 -11.92
CA ASP A 118 20.82 1.11 -11.07
C ASP A 118 20.20 1.01 -9.67
N ALA A 119 20.81 0.29 -8.75
CA ALA A 119 20.30 0.14 -7.39
C ALA A 119 20.08 1.49 -6.67
N ARG A 120 21.00 2.47 -6.87
CA ARG A 120 20.91 3.78 -6.24
C ARG A 120 19.75 4.61 -6.81
N ARG A 121 19.58 4.62 -8.12
CA ARG A 121 18.43 5.27 -8.76
C ARG A 121 17.14 4.52 -8.45
N GLY A 122 17.20 3.19 -8.36
CA GLY A 122 16.09 2.36 -7.91
C GLY A 122 15.62 2.75 -6.51
N LEU A 123 16.53 3.06 -5.60
CA LEU A 123 16.17 3.57 -4.27
C LEU A 123 15.39 4.90 -4.34
N VAL A 124 15.75 5.81 -5.26
CA VAL A 124 15.00 7.06 -5.49
C VAL A 124 13.60 6.76 -6.03
N TRP A 125 13.47 5.80 -6.95
CA TRP A 125 12.17 5.32 -7.42
C TRP A 125 11.32 4.72 -6.30
N GLY A 126 11.92 3.91 -5.43
CA GLY A 126 11.27 3.37 -4.24
C GLY A 126 10.81 4.48 -3.28
N ALA A 127 11.66 5.47 -3.02
CA ALA A 127 11.27 6.63 -2.23
C ALA A 127 10.07 7.38 -2.85
N GLY A 128 10.04 7.51 -4.18
CA GLY A 128 8.89 8.05 -4.90
C GLY A 128 7.61 7.21 -4.69
N GLY A 129 7.73 5.89 -4.76
CA GLY A 129 6.62 4.97 -4.47
C GLY A 129 6.12 5.10 -3.03
N PHE A 130 7.04 5.18 -2.05
CA PHE A 130 6.69 5.43 -0.65
C PHE A 130 5.93 6.74 -0.48
N VAL A 131 6.42 7.83 -1.05
CA VAL A 131 5.76 9.14 -0.96
C VAL A 131 4.37 9.09 -1.60
N ALA A 132 4.24 8.50 -2.79
CA ALA A 132 2.96 8.49 -3.49
C ALA A 132 1.90 7.60 -2.82
N VAL A 133 2.29 6.38 -2.45
CA VAL A 133 1.33 5.33 -2.07
C VAL A 133 1.10 5.27 -0.57
N SER A 134 2.11 5.65 0.22
CA SER A 134 2.05 5.54 1.68
C SER A 134 2.02 6.90 2.37
N LEU A 135 3.00 7.76 2.12
CA LEU A 135 3.17 8.99 2.89
C LEU A 135 2.11 10.05 2.57
N ALA A 136 1.90 10.38 1.28
CA ALA A 136 0.95 11.42 0.90
C ALA A 136 -0.49 11.09 1.34
N PRO A 137 -1.03 9.88 1.10
CA PRO A 137 -2.35 9.55 1.61
C PRO A 137 -2.46 9.56 3.14
N SER A 138 -1.39 9.24 3.88
CA SER A 138 -1.42 9.20 5.34
C SER A 138 -1.60 10.56 6.02
N PHE A 139 -1.43 11.67 5.27
CA PHE A 139 -1.74 13.02 5.79
C PHE A 139 -3.24 13.24 6.02
N GLY A 140 -4.10 12.52 5.32
CA GLY A 140 -5.55 12.60 5.52
C GLY A 140 -6.17 11.30 6.03
N LEU A 141 -5.60 10.16 5.62
CA LEU A 141 -6.02 8.82 6.05
C LEU A 141 -4.81 8.06 6.61
N PRO A 142 -4.40 8.35 7.85
CA PRO A 142 -3.33 7.61 8.51
C PRO A 142 -3.71 6.14 8.68
N PRO A 143 -2.73 5.22 8.81
CA PRO A 143 -3.00 3.84 9.19
C PRO A 143 -3.83 3.77 10.48
N GLU A 144 -4.89 2.97 10.46
CA GLU A 144 -5.83 2.82 11.57
C GLU A 144 -5.69 1.45 12.21
N LEU A 145 -5.89 1.39 13.52
CA LEU A 145 -5.97 0.17 14.32
C LEU A 145 -7.40 -0.38 14.34
N PRO A 146 -7.58 -1.68 14.58
CA PRO A 146 -8.88 -2.25 14.93
C PRO A 146 -9.53 -1.48 16.09
N GLY A 147 -10.85 -1.31 16.07
CA GLY A 147 -11.58 -0.55 17.08
C GLY A 147 -11.55 0.98 16.94
N MET A 148 -10.86 1.53 15.95
CA MET A 148 -10.96 2.94 15.61
C MET A 148 -12.18 3.20 14.71
N ALA A 149 -12.84 4.36 14.91
CA ALA A 149 -13.93 4.79 14.05
C ALA A 149 -13.41 5.15 12.67
N GLY A 150 -13.91 4.50 11.61
CA GLY A 150 -13.54 4.76 10.21
C GLY A 150 -14.66 5.50 9.47
N ALA A 151 -14.30 6.34 8.50
CA ALA A 151 -15.24 6.91 7.55
C ALA A 151 -15.73 5.86 6.54
N ASP A 152 -16.72 6.25 5.72
CA ASP A 152 -17.24 5.40 4.64
C ASP A 152 -16.11 4.84 3.76
N LEU A 153 -16.17 3.54 3.47
CA LEU A 153 -15.10 2.81 2.78
C LEU A 153 -14.86 3.31 1.35
N GLU A 154 -15.94 3.58 0.61
CA GLU A 154 -15.82 4.01 -0.79
C GLU A 154 -15.20 5.40 -0.87
N LEU A 155 -15.62 6.32 -0.01
CA LEU A 155 -15.07 7.67 0.07
C LEU A 155 -13.59 7.63 0.46
N ARG A 156 -13.19 6.77 1.41
CA ARG A 156 -11.79 6.57 1.80
C ARG A 156 -10.95 6.05 0.63
N GLN A 157 -11.45 5.05 -0.10
CA GLN A 157 -10.75 4.48 -1.26
C GLN A 157 -10.59 5.50 -2.38
N LEU A 158 -11.63 6.25 -2.71
CA LEU A 158 -11.57 7.29 -3.75
C LEU A 158 -10.61 8.42 -3.36
N TRP A 159 -10.66 8.87 -2.14
CA TRP A 159 -9.76 9.91 -1.65
C TRP A 159 -8.30 9.43 -1.63
N TRP A 160 -8.05 8.22 -1.12
CA TRP A 160 -6.73 7.60 -1.11
C TRP A 160 -6.16 7.50 -2.53
N LEU A 161 -6.98 7.03 -3.48
CA LEU A 161 -6.55 6.89 -4.87
C LEU A 161 -6.23 8.25 -5.50
N ALA A 162 -7.04 9.28 -5.21
CA ALA A 162 -6.79 10.64 -5.69
C ALA A 162 -5.49 11.21 -5.11
N ALA A 163 -5.23 11.02 -3.81
CA ALA A 163 -4.02 11.46 -3.15
C ALA A 163 -2.77 10.74 -3.69
N ALA A 164 -2.83 9.41 -3.85
CA ALA A 164 -1.75 8.61 -4.38
C ALA A 164 -1.44 8.94 -5.85
N ALA A 165 -2.47 9.05 -6.69
CA ALA A 165 -2.33 9.43 -8.09
C ALA A 165 -1.81 10.86 -8.25
N GLY A 166 -2.35 11.81 -7.49
CA GLY A 166 -1.89 13.20 -7.48
C GLY A 166 -0.42 13.32 -7.10
N ALA A 167 0.01 12.65 -6.03
CA ALA A 167 1.41 12.61 -5.61
C ALA A 167 2.32 11.97 -6.65
N GLY A 168 1.90 10.84 -7.25
CA GLY A 168 2.65 10.16 -8.31
C GLY A 168 2.82 11.04 -9.56
N VAL A 169 1.74 11.69 -10.02
CA VAL A 169 1.77 12.62 -11.17
C VAL A 169 2.63 13.85 -10.85
N GLY A 170 2.50 14.41 -9.63
CA GLY A 170 3.31 15.53 -9.17
C GLY A 170 4.79 15.24 -9.23
N MET A 171 5.22 14.10 -8.66
CA MET A 171 6.62 13.68 -8.68
C MET A 171 7.11 13.37 -10.10
N ALA A 172 6.30 12.73 -10.93
CA ALA A 172 6.65 12.48 -12.32
C ALA A 172 6.84 13.79 -13.11
N ALA A 173 5.96 14.77 -12.90
CA ALA A 173 6.10 16.08 -13.53
C ALA A 173 7.36 16.81 -13.07
N LEU A 174 7.66 16.81 -11.77
CA LEU A 174 8.89 17.40 -11.24
C LEU A 174 10.14 16.73 -11.81
N ALA A 175 10.13 15.41 -12.02
CA ALA A 175 11.27 14.65 -12.52
C ALA A 175 11.47 14.77 -14.05
N PHE A 176 10.41 14.91 -14.82
CA PHE A 176 10.45 14.74 -16.28
C PHE A 176 9.93 15.93 -17.07
N ALA A 177 9.00 16.76 -16.54
CA ALA A 177 8.45 17.88 -17.26
C ALA A 177 9.45 19.05 -17.32
N ARG A 178 9.45 19.73 -18.47
CA ARG A 178 10.25 20.97 -18.70
C ARG A 178 9.37 22.20 -18.74
N ASN A 179 8.08 22.03 -18.96
CA ASN A 179 7.12 23.12 -19.02
C ASN A 179 6.63 23.48 -17.61
N ARG A 180 6.82 24.75 -17.21
CA ARG A 180 6.46 25.26 -15.89
C ARG A 180 4.94 25.19 -15.62
N LEU A 181 4.09 25.31 -16.65
CA LEU A 181 2.65 25.18 -16.50
C LEU A 181 2.24 23.74 -16.20
N VAL A 182 2.91 22.75 -16.81
CA VAL A 182 2.70 21.33 -16.49
C VAL A 182 3.10 21.04 -15.06
N ILE A 183 4.25 21.55 -14.63
CA ILE A 183 4.71 21.40 -13.23
C ILE A 183 3.72 22.05 -12.26
N ALA A 184 3.27 23.29 -12.54
CA ALA A 184 2.30 23.97 -11.68
C ALA A 184 0.96 23.21 -11.60
N ALA A 185 0.43 22.72 -12.72
CA ALA A 185 -0.78 21.90 -12.75
C ALA A 185 -0.62 20.59 -11.98
N ALA A 186 0.55 19.94 -12.06
CA ALA A 186 0.83 18.71 -11.34
C ALA A 186 0.97 18.95 -9.82
N VAL A 187 1.58 20.05 -9.40
CA VAL A 187 1.63 20.45 -7.98
C VAL A 187 0.22 20.73 -7.45
N LEU A 188 -0.63 21.42 -8.25
CA LEU A 188 -2.03 21.64 -7.89
C LEU A 188 -2.79 20.31 -7.78
N ALA A 189 -2.59 19.38 -8.72
CA ALA A 189 -3.21 18.06 -8.67
C ALA A 189 -2.79 17.26 -7.42
N THR A 190 -1.54 17.41 -6.98
CA THR A 190 -1.05 16.81 -5.73
C THR A 190 -1.72 17.44 -4.50
N ALA A 191 -1.90 18.75 -4.49
CA ALA A 191 -2.48 19.48 -3.36
C ALA A 191 -4.01 19.30 -3.27
N LEU A 192 -4.69 19.10 -4.40
CA LEU A 192 -6.15 19.13 -4.49
C LEU A 192 -6.86 18.17 -3.51
N PRO A 193 -6.51 16.88 -3.40
CA PRO A 193 -7.16 15.99 -2.45
C PRO A 193 -7.01 16.47 -1.00
N HIS A 194 -5.86 17.01 -0.65
CA HIS A 194 -5.56 17.53 0.69
C HIS A 194 -6.30 18.83 1.00
N LEU A 195 -6.54 19.68 -0.02
CA LEU A 195 -7.35 20.90 0.12
C LEU A 195 -8.85 20.58 0.26
N VAL A 196 -9.33 19.55 -0.43
CA VAL A 196 -10.70 19.05 -0.28
C VAL A 196 -10.90 18.43 1.10
N GLY A 197 -9.87 17.81 1.66
CA GLY A 197 -9.91 17.08 2.93
C GLY A 197 -10.28 15.62 2.76
N ALA A 198 -9.78 14.81 3.68
CA ALA A 198 -10.12 13.37 3.76
C ALA A 198 -11.50 13.18 4.39
N PRO A 199 -12.21 12.10 4.04
CA PRO A 199 -13.46 11.75 4.71
C PRO A 199 -13.21 11.40 6.18
N HIS A 200 -14.07 11.92 7.06
CA HIS A 200 -14.00 11.70 8.51
C HIS A 200 -15.17 10.83 8.98
N PRO A 201 -15.01 10.06 10.06
CA PRO A 201 -16.12 9.36 10.67
C PRO A 201 -17.11 10.34 11.28
N GLU A 202 -18.38 9.95 11.40
CA GLU A 202 -19.44 10.76 12.01
C GLU A 202 -19.20 11.03 13.50
N SER A 203 -18.53 10.10 14.19
CA SER A 203 -18.11 10.25 15.59
C SER A 203 -16.61 9.99 15.70
N ALA A 204 -15.90 10.85 16.43
CA ALA A 204 -14.47 10.65 16.72
C ALA A 204 -14.21 9.69 17.90
N GLU A 205 -15.27 9.13 18.49
CA GLU A 205 -15.18 8.26 19.66
C GLU A 205 -14.68 6.87 19.23
N GLY A 206 -13.43 6.56 19.55
CA GLY A 206 -12.82 5.25 19.44
C GLY A 206 -12.34 4.79 20.82
N ALA A 207 -12.39 3.47 21.06
CA ALA A 207 -11.92 2.90 22.32
C ALA A 207 -10.38 2.85 22.42
N VAL A 208 -9.67 3.02 21.29
CA VAL A 208 -8.21 2.89 21.20
C VAL A 208 -7.51 4.14 21.74
N PRO A 209 -6.53 4.00 22.68
CA PRO A 209 -5.76 5.14 23.18
C PRO A 209 -5.00 5.89 22.06
N PRO A 210 -4.98 7.23 22.08
CA PRO A 210 -4.29 8.03 21.06
C PRO A 210 -2.79 7.72 20.93
N GLU A 211 -2.12 7.38 22.02
CA GLU A 211 -0.71 7.01 22.05
C GLU A 211 -0.46 5.72 21.27
N LEU A 212 -1.36 4.73 21.42
CA LEU A 212 -1.28 3.46 20.69
C LEU A 212 -1.47 3.69 19.18
N ALA A 213 -2.45 4.52 18.81
CA ALA A 213 -2.69 4.92 17.42
C ALA A 213 -1.47 5.64 16.82
N ALA A 214 -0.86 6.58 17.54
CA ALA A 214 0.34 7.30 17.07
C ALA A 214 1.55 6.36 16.89
N HIS A 215 1.77 5.42 17.82
CA HIS A 215 2.81 4.38 17.66
C HIS A 215 2.57 3.52 16.44
N PHE A 216 1.32 3.11 16.20
CA PHE A 216 0.97 2.29 15.03
C PHE A 216 1.20 3.02 13.71
N VAL A 217 0.81 4.30 13.61
CA VAL A 217 1.09 5.12 12.42
C VAL A 217 2.59 5.18 12.15
N THR A 218 3.40 5.45 13.18
CA THR A 218 4.86 5.55 13.04
C THR A 218 5.48 4.22 12.62
N ALA A 219 5.09 3.11 13.26
CA ALA A 219 5.57 1.76 12.94
C ALA A 219 5.17 1.33 11.52
N SER A 220 3.93 1.62 11.11
CA SER A 220 3.40 1.30 9.78
C SER A 220 4.13 2.07 8.68
N LEU A 221 4.32 3.38 8.85
CA LEU A 221 5.05 4.20 7.88
C LEU A 221 6.54 3.82 7.84
N GLY A 222 7.16 3.51 8.98
CA GLY A 222 8.54 3.02 9.02
C GLY A 222 8.72 1.69 8.29
N SER A 223 7.81 0.74 8.50
CA SER A 223 7.77 -0.54 7.78
C SER A 223 7.56 -0.35 6.27
N ALA A 224 6.64 0.55 5.88
CA ALA A 224 6.40 0.88 4.48
C ALA A 224 7.63 1.54 3.83
N ALA A 225 8.32 2.45 4.52
CA ALA A 225 9.54 3.08 4.01
C ALA A 225 10.64 2.05 3.73
N LEU A 226 10.85 1.10 4.65
CA LEU A 226 11.79 0.00 4.46
C LEU A 226 11.40 -0.90 3.29
N PHE A 227 10.12 -1.29 3.21
CA PHE A 227 9.59 -2.07 2.09
C PHE A 227 9.90 -1.41 0.75
N TRP A 228 9.56 -0.13 0.58
CA TRP A 228 9.78 0.62 -0.66
C TRP A 228 11.26 0.83 -0.97
N ALA A 229 12.11 1.01 0.04
CA ALA A 229 13.56 1.14 -0.13
C ALA A 229 14.15 -0.13 -0.70
N ILE A 230 13.83 -1.29 -0.11
CA ILE A 230 14.29 -2.60 -0.60
C ILE A 230 13.74 -2.87 -2.00
N LEU A 231 12.43 -2.68 -2.20
CA LEU A 231 11.78 -2.89 -3.49
C LEU A 231 12.44 -2.09 -4.59
N GLY A 232 12.62 -0.78 -4.37
CA GLY A 232 13.23 0.11 -5.35
C GLY A 232 14.68 -0.24 -5.65
N ALA A 233 15.49 -0.47 -4.62
CA ALA A 233 16.90 -0.82 -4.79
C ALA A 233 17.08 -2.14 -5.55
N VAL A 234 16.32 -3.17 -5.19
CA VAL A 234 16.40 -4.50 -5.83
C VAL A 234 15.87 -4.45 -7.26
N CYS A 235 14.73 -3.80 -7.52
CA CYS A 235 14.24 -3.59 -8.88
C CYS A 235 15.27 -2.87 -9.75
N GLY A 236 15.86 -1.77 -9.25
CA GLY A 236 16.88 -1.02 -9.98
C GLY A 236 18.12 -1.84 -10.29
N TRP A 237 18.59 -2.62 -9.33
CA TRP A 237 19.74 -3.51 -9.51
C TRP A 237 19.47 -4.60 -10.55
N LEU A 238 18.34 -5.29 -10.45
CA LEU A 238 17.99 -6.37 -11.38
C LEU A 238 17.75 -5.85 -12.81
N ILE A 239 17.09 -4.70 -12.97
CA ILE A 239 16.86 -4.08 -14.28
C ILE A 239 18.19 -3.65 -14.92
N SER A 240 19.14 -3.09 -14.16
CA SER A 240 20.44 -2.68 -14.70
C SER A 240 21.22 -3.85 -15.29
N GLY A 241 21.19 -5.01 -14.65
CA GLY A 241 21.78 -6.25 -15.17
C GLY A 241 21.17 -6.71 -16.49
N LEU A 242 19.84 -6.56 -16.64
CA LEU A 242 19.13 -6.95 -17.85
C LEU A 242 19.48 -6.07 -19.08
N VAL A 243 19.66 -4.77 -18.85
CA VAL A 243 19.98 -3.79 -19.92
C VAL A 243 21.45 -3.98 -20.34
N GLY A 244 22.36 -4.14 -19.40
CA GLY A 244 23.79 -4.36 -19.69
C GLY A 244 24.05 -5.64 -20.50
N GLU A 245 23.36 -6.74 -20.25
CA GLU A 245 23.46 -7.97 -21.04
C GLU A 245 22.89 -7.83 -22.46
N ALA A 246 21.86 -6.99 -22.66
CA ALA A 246 21.29 -6.75 -23.99
C ALA A 246 22.27 -5.99 -24.90
N GLU A 247 23.05 -5.05 -24.34
CA GLU A 247 24.06 -4.30 -25.07
C GLU A 247 25.31 -5.13 -25.44
N HIS A 248 25.62 -6.15 -24.63
CA HIS A 248 26.80 -7.01 -24.85
C HIS A 248 26.52 -8.23 -25.74
N ARG A 249 25.31 -8.41 -26.27
CA ARG A 249 25.07 -9.44 -27.31
C ARG A 249 25.75 -9.02 -28.60
N PRO A 250 26.85 -9.70 -29.04
CA PRO A 250 27.46 -9.38 -30.32
C PRO A 250 26.42 -9.59 -31.43
N ALA A 251 26.19 -8.54 -32.23
CA ALA A 251 25.43 -8.70 -33.46
C ALA A 251 26.03 -9.87 -34.20
N LEU A 252 25.25 -10.92 -34.45
CA LEU A 252 25.63 -12.04 -35.27
C LEU A 252 26.15 -11.44 -36.61
N ARG A 253 27.49 -11.39 -36.80
CA ARG A 253 28.08 -11.00 -38.06
C ARG A 253 27.55 -12.00 -39.10
N VAL A 254 26.59 -11.53 -39.88
CA VAL A 254 26.28 -12.20 -41.13
C VAL A 254 27.56 -12.14 -41.96
N GLN A 255 28.28 -13.24 -42.03
CA GLN A 255 29.40 -13.36 -42.97
C GLN A 255 28.80 -13.23 -44.36
N PRO A 256 29.25 -12.26 -45.20
CA PRO A 256 28.88 -12.24 -46.62
C PRO A 256 29.47 -13.50 -47.21
N GLY A 257 28.60 -14.31 -47.81
CA GLY A 257 28.95 -15.58 -48.40
C GLY A 257 30.14 -15.46 -49.34
N ALA A 258 31.14 -16.30 -49.09
CA ALA A 258 32.21 -16.58 -50.08
C ALA A 258 31.56 -17.19 -51.33
N ARG A 259 31.73 -16.50 -52.45
CA ARG A 259 31.50 -17.02 -53.80
C ARG A 259 32.73 -17.76 -54.26
#